data_8c06c6764e633749fde1b5dc36caec8d
#
_entry.id   8c06c6764e633749fde1b5dc36caec8d
#
_cell.length_a   1.000
_cell.length_b   1.000
_cell.length_c   1.000
_cell.angle_alpha   90.00
_cell.angle_beta   90.00
_cell.angle_gamma   90.00
#
_symmetry.space_group_name_H-M   'P 1'
#
loop_
_entity.id
_entity.type
_entity.pdbx_description
1 polymer ?
#
loop_
_entity_poly.entity_id
_entity_poly.type
_entity_poly.pdbx_seq_one_letter_code
_entity_poly.pdbx_strand_id
1 'polypeptide(L)'
;MTWHTITRIDENVYRISAPVGAIEPRFGVTTVNMYLVIGRDRAALIDSGLGIGDLRAEIGKLTSLPCTVLNTHSHWDHIGANARFDETAIHELEADQVAQEPHMGAMRTAMRKPAALAALPPSFDPEAYRVLTRPATRVLSDNDLIDLGDRTLRTLHIPGHSPGHVAYLDEANGTLFTGDTACQGPVYACFEGGDPAALADSAKRMASLPSVRTVCPGHDELITEEGWLAEFS
;
A
#
# COMPACT_ATOMS: atom_id res chain seq x y z
N MET A 1 -9.24 -19.41 -9.57
CA MET A 1 -9.61 -18.22 -8.76
C MET A 1 -8.47 -17.21 -8.88
N THR A 2 -8.78 -15.95 -9.07
CA THR A 2 -7.77 -14.88 -9.02
C THR A 2 -7.36 -14.68 -7.56
N TRP A 3 -6.07 -14.41 -7.33
CA TRP A 3 -5.53 -14.14 -5.98
C TRP A 3 -6.05 -12.82 -5.41
N HIS A 4 -6.19 -11.84 -6.28
CA HIS A 4 -6.66 -10.51 -5.90
C HIS A 4 -8.17 -10.37 -6.12
N THR A 5 -8.80 -9.58 -5.23
CA THR A 5 -10.15 -9.05 -5.39
C THR A 5 -10.04 -7.60 -5.84
N ILE A 6 -10.69 -7.26 -6.96
CA ILE A 6 -10.68 -5.90 -7.51
C ILE A 6 -12.05 -5.28 -7.32
N THR A 7 -12.11 -4.13 -6.67
CA THR A 7 -13.34 -3.37 -6.42
C THR A 7 -13.14 -1.93 -6.89
N ARG A 8 -14.05 -1.43 -7.73
CA ARG A 8 -14.06 0.00 -8.07
C ARG A 8 -14.63 0.77 -6.88
N ILE A 9 -13.90 1.79 -6.39
CA ILE A 9 -14.29 2.60 -5.24
C ILE A 9 -14.72 4.02 -5.62
N ASP A 10 -14.23 4.51 -6.75
CA ASP A 10 -14.63 5.81 -7.33
C ASP A 10 -14.40 5.78 -8.84
N GLU A 11 -14.72 6.87 -9.55
CA GLU A 11 -14.37 7.01 -10.96
C GLU A 11 -12.85 6.93 -11.14
N ASN A 12 -12.41 5.92 -11.92
CA ASN A 12 -10.99 5.68 -12.18
C ASN A 12 -10.13 5.38 -10.93
N VAL A 13 -10.75 4.93 -9.82
CA VAL A 13 -10.03 4.45 -8.63
C VAL A 13 -10.50 3.04 -8.27
N TYR A 14 -9.53 2.13 -8.12
CA TYR A 14 -9.79 0.72 -7.83
C TYR A 14 -8.99 0.28 -6.61
N ARG A 15 -9.65 -0.40 -5.66
CA ARG A 15 -8.99 -1.17 -4.60
C ARG A 15 -8.69 -2.56 -5.11
N ILE A 16 -7.47 -3.01 -4.91
CA ILE A 16 -6.99 -4.37 -5.23
C ILE A 16 -6.54 -5.00 -3.92
N SER A 17 -7.28 -5.98 -3.41
CA SER A 17 -7.04 -6.59 -2.10
C SER A 17 -6.50 -8.00 -2.23
N ALA A 18 -5.55 -8.38 -1.37
CA ALA A 18 -5.02 -9.73 -1.24
C ALA A 18 -5.19 -10.25 0.19
N PRO A 19 -5.53 -11.55 0.41
CA PRO A 19 -5.90 -12.10 1.70
C PRO A 19 -4.69 -12.45 2.58
N VAL A 20 -3.95 -11.45 3.07
CA VAL A 20 -2.76 -11.64 3.91
C VAL A 20 -3.08 -12.36 5.22
N GLY A 21 -4.24 -12.11 5.83
CA GLY A 21 -4.70 -12.76 7.05
C GLY A 21 -4.92 -14.26 6.91
N ALA A 22 -5.21 -14.75 5.70
CA ALA A 22 -5.30 -16.18 5.43
C ALA A 22 -3.93 -16.88 5.48
N ILE A 23 -2.84 -16.12 5.25
CA ILE A 23 -1.46 -16.62 5.33
C ILE A 23 -0.95 -16.53 6.77
N GLU A 24 -1.12 -15.38 7.40
CA GLU A 24 -0.61 -15.11 8.75
C GLU A 24 -1.62 -14.33 9.60
N PRO A 25 -2.58 -15.04 10.22
CA PRO A 25 -3.66 -14.41 11.01
C PRO A 25 -3.17 -13.65 12.25
N ARG A 26 -1.91 -13.85 12.68
CA ARG A 26 -1.35 -13.14 13.83
C ARG A 26 -1.14 -11.64 13.58
N PHE A 27 -1.15 -11.19 12.33
CA PHE A 27 -1.09 -9.77 12.01
C PHE A 27 -2.36 -9.00 12.40
N GLY A 28 -3.46 -9.69 12.68
CA GLY A 28 -4.72 -9.06 13.11
C GLY A 28 -5.46 -8.31 12.00
N VAL A 29 -4.99 -8.42 10.75
CA VAL A 29 -5.60 -7.85 9.55
C VAL A 29 -6.04 -8.95 8.60
N THR A 30 -7.06 -8.72 7.78
CA THR A 30 -7.60 -9.72 6.85
C THR A 30 -7.03 -9.57 5.46
N THR A 31 -6.87 -8.33 4.98
CA THR A 31 -6.36 -8.03 3.65
C THR A 31 -5.21 -7.03 3.69
N VAL A 32 -4.34 -7.09 2.68
CA VAL A 32 -3.48 -5.98 2.26
C VAL A 32 -4.06 -5.38 0.99
N ASN A 33 -4.08 -4.06 0.91
CA ASN A 33 -4.69 -3.30 -0.16
C ASN A 33 -3.64 -2.55 -0.98
N MET A 34 -3.88 -2.54 -2.28
CA MET A 34 -3.23 -1.69 -3.26
C MET A 34 -4.31 -0.83 -3.93
N TYR A 35 -3.96 0.36 -4.38
CA TYR A 35 -4.94 1.22 -5.05
C TYR A 35 -4.43 1.68 -6.40
N LEU A 36 -5.20 1.39 -7.45
CA LEU A 36 -4.93 1.90 -8.79
C LEU A 36 -5.72 3.19 -9.00
N VAL A 37 -5.01 4.28 -9.25
CA VAL A 37 -5.57 5.60 -9.59
C VAL A 37 -5.22 5.88 -11.04
N ILE A 38 -6.24 6.01 -11.89
CA ILE A 38 -6.07 6.23 -13.33
C ILE A 38 -6.36 7.70 -13.64
N GLY A 39 -5.35 8.41 -14.14
CA GLY A 39 -5.50 9.74 -14.71
C GLY A 39 -5.62 9.68 -16.22
N ARG A 40 -5.62 10.88 -16.86
CA ARG A 40 -5.72 10.98 -18.32
C ARG A 40 -4.46 10.47 -19.04
N ASP A 41 -3.28 10.77 -18.50
CA ASP A 41 -2.02 10.55 -19.22
C ASP A 41 -1.20 9.40 -18.59
N ARG A 42 -1.40 9.11 -17.31
CA ARG A 42 -0.67 8.11 -16.52
C ARG A 42 -1.58 7.49 -15.46
N ALA A 43 -1.15 6.37 -14.90
CA ALA A 43 -1.74 5.76 -13.72
C ALA A 43 -0.72 5.69 -12.58
N ALA A 44 -1.21 5.72 -11.35
CA ALA A 44 -0.45 5.44 -10.14
C ALA A 44 -1.01 4.18 -9.47
N LEU A 45 -0.12 3.29 -9.04
CA LEU A 45 -0.44 2.16 -8.19
C LEU A 45 0.12 2.43 -6.79
N ILE A 46 -0.75 2.68 -5.82
CA ILE A 46 -0.35 2.84 -4.42
C ILE A 46 -0.08 1.44 -3.86
N ASP A 47 1.16 1.17 -3.53
CA ASP A 47 1.72 -0.12 -3.11
C ASP A 47 1.57 -1.25 -4.15
N SER A 48 2.32 -2.33 -3.96
CA SER A 48 2.34 -3.46 -4.90
C SER A 48 2.08 -4.83 -4.23
N GLY A 49 1.64 -4.81 -2.96
CA GLY A 49 1.21 -5.98 -2.21
C GLY A 49 2.31 -7.00 -1.95
N LEU A 50 1.90 -8.25 -1.71
CA LEU A 50 2.79 -9.35 -1.37
C LEU A 50 3.64 -9.89 -2.54
N GLY A 51 3.33 -9.51 -3.79
CA GLY A 51 3.97 -10.11 -4.97
C GLY A 51 3.44 -11.50 -5.35
N ILE A 52 2.37 -11.96 -4.72
CA ILE A 52 1.67 -13.20 -5.06
C ILE A 52 0.63 -12.90 -6.15
N GLY A 53 0.47 -13.82 -7.10
CA GLY A 53 -0.39 -13.59 -8.27
C GLY A 53 0.29 -12.70 -9.33
N ASP A 54 -0.45 -12.35 -10.37
CA ASP A 54 0.05 -11.49 -11.46
C ASP A 54 -0.65 -10.12 -11.44
N LEU A 55 -0.24 -9.29 -10.47
CA LEU A 55 -0.78 -7.94 -10.30
C LEU A 55 -0.62 -7.08 -11.56
N ARG A 56 0.52 -7.21 -12.28
CA ARG A 56 0.76 -6.45 -13.51
C ARG A 56 -0.25 -6.78 -14.60
N ALA A 57 -0.55 -8.06 -14.78
CA ALA A 57 -1.55 -8.49 -15.76
C ALA A 57 -2.98 -8.06 -15.37
N GLU A 58 -3.30 -8.03 -14.07
CA GLU A 58 -4.60 -7.56 -13.61
C GLU A 58 -4.79 -6.06 -13.83
N ILE A 59 -3.76 -5.25 -13.56
CA ILE A 59 -3.77 -3.80 -13.87
C ILE A 59 -3.89 -3.56 -15.36
N GLY A 60 -3.21 -4.36 -16.19
CA GLY A 60 -3.29 -4.26 -17.65
C GLY A 60 -4.68 -4.50 -18.26
N LYS A 61 -5.62 -5.09 -17.48
CA LYS A 61 -7.04 -5.20 -17.88
C LYS A 61 -7.84 -3.92 -17.58
N LEU A 62 -7.35 -3.07 -16.68
CA LEU A 62 -8.02 -1.83 -16.26
C LEU A 62 -7.49 -0.62 -17.01
N THR A 63 -6.21 -0.60 -17.34
CA THR A 63 -5.58 0.51 -18.09
C THR A 63 -4.38 0.03 -18.88
N SER A 64 -4.14 0.68 -20.02
CA SER A 64 -2.91 0.54 -20.82
C SER A 64 -1.93 1.70 -20.64
N LEU A 65 -2.25 2.67 -19.78
CA LEU A 65 -1.39 3.82 -19.50
C LEU A 65 -0.09 3.41 -18.80
N PRO A 66 0.99 4.19 -18.94
CA PRO A 66 2.17 4.04 -18.09
C PRO A 66 1.76 4.10 -16.62
N CYS A 67 2.24 3.14 -15.82
CA CYS A 67 1.87 3.02 -14.41
C CYS A 67 3.11 3.08 -13.53
N THR A 68 3.14 4.05 -12.61
CA THR A 68 4.17 4.19 -11.58
C THR A 68 3.68 3.59 -10.27
N VAL A 69 4.47 2.72 -9.63
CA VAL A 69 4.20 2.28 -8.26
C VAL A 69 4.63 3.38 -7.30
N LEU A 70 3.73 3.79 -6.42
CA LEU A 70 3.97 4.76 -5.35
C LEU A 70 3.91 4.02 -4.02
N ASN A 71 5.06 3.68 -3.45
CA ASN A 71 5.08 2.98 -2.17
C ASN A 71 4.80 3.92 -1.02
N THR A 72 3.90 3.52 -0.11
CA THR A 72 3.66 4.23 1.15
C THR A 72 4.84 4.06 2.09
N HIS A 73 5.44 2.87 2.13
CA HIS A 73 6.61 2.50 2.91
C HIS A 73 7.24 1.22 2.38
N SER A 74 8.31 0.72 3.01
CA SER A 74 9.13 -0.40 2.49
C SER A 74 8.83 -1.76 3.12
N HIS A 75 7.75 -1.93 3.89
CA HIS A 75 7.41 -3.25 4.41
C HIS A 75 7.08 -4.24 3.28
N TRP A 76 7.41 -5.49 3.53
CA TRP A 76 7.43 -6.58 2.54
C TRP A 76 6.09 -6.83 1.83
N ASP A 77 4.98 -6.55 2.51
CA ASP A 77 3.62 -6.72 2.00
C ASP A 77 3.10 -5.51 1.19
N HIS A 78 3.91 -4.46 1.07
CA HIS A 78 3.62 -3.27 0.26
C HIS A 78 4.51 -3.15 -0.99
N ILE A 79 5.64 -3.86 -1.03
CA ILE A 79 6.65 -3.73 -2.10
C ILE A 79 6.84 -5.00 -2.94
N GLY A 80 6.01 -6.04 -2.70
CA GLY A 80 6.25 -7.40 -3.17
C GLY A 80 6.24 -7.60 -4.69
N ALA A 81 5.64 -6.71 -5.45
CA ALA A 81 5.64 -6.77 -6.90
C ALA A 81 6.36 -5.59 -7.58
N ASN A 82 7.14 -4.77 -6.85
CA ASN A 82 7.81 -3.59 -7.39
C ASN A 82 8.66 -3.90 -8.63
N ALA A 83 9.39 -5.02 -8.65
CA ALA A 83 10.22 -5.40 -9.78
C ALA A 83 9.45 -5.76 -11.06
N ARG A 84 8.12 -5.87 -11.00
CA ARG A 84 7.26 -6.09 -12.18
C ARG A 84 6.85 -4.79 -12.88
N PHE A 85 7.23 -3.64 -12.34
CA PHE A 85 6.91 -2.32 -12.87
C PHE A 85 8.19 -1.57 -13.24
N ASP A 86 8.12 -0.77 -14.31
CA ASP A 86 9.28 -0.02 -14.82
C ASP A 86 9.61 1.19 -13.94
N GLU A 87 8.59 1.81 -13.34
CA GLU A 87 8.71 3.00 -12.51
C GLU A 87 8.19 2.72 -11.10
N THR A 88 9.00 3.05 -10.08
CA THR A 88 8.66 2.95 -8.67
C THR A 88 9.15 4.19 -7.92
N ALA A 89 8.38 4.65 -6.95
CA ALA A 89 8.73 5.81 -6.14
C ALA A 89 8.49 5.51 -4.65
N ILE A 90 9.36 6.03 -3.79
CA ILE A 90 9.29 5.89 -2.34
C ILE A 90 9.93 7.12 -1.68
N HIS A 91 9.60 7.38 -0.42
CA HIS A 91 10.21 8.45 0.36
C HIS A 91 11.72 8.21 0.57
N GLU A 92 12.51 9.31 0.61
CA GLU A 92 13.96 9.28 0.72
C GLU A 92 14.49 8.45 1.90
N LEU A 93 13.81 8.47 3.04
CA LEU A 93 14.21 7.73 4.24
C LEU A 93 14.06 6.21 4.12
N GLU A 94 13.42 5.70 3.06
CA GLU A 94 13.24 4.26 2.83
C GLU A 94 13.78 3.78 1.48
N ALA A 95 14.47 4.66 0.75
CA ALA A 95 15.01 4.34 -0.56
C ALA A 95 16.04 3.19 -0.54
N ASP A 96 16.83 3.12 0.53
CA ASP A 96 17.82 2.04 0.71
C ASP A 96 17.16 0.71 1.11
N GLN A 97 16.10 0.76 1.95
CA GLN A 97 15.38 -0.43 2.40
C GLN A 97 14.60 -1.08 1.24
N VAL A 98 13.91 -0.30 0.42
CA VAL A 98 13.15 -0.83 -0.71
C VAL A 98 14.03 -1.52 -1.75
N ALA A 99 15.31 -1.18 -1.80
CA ALA A 99 16.28 -1.81 -2.69
C ALA A 99 16.71 -3.21 -2.22
N GLN A 100 16.46 -3.55 -0.96
CA GLN A 100 16.92 -4.79 -0.33
C GLN A 100 15.79 -5.81 -0.26
N GLU A 101 16.09 -7.06 -0.65
CA GLU A 101 15.13 -8.15 -0.47
C GLU A 101 15.02 -8.51 1.01
N PRO A 102 13.83 -8.42 1.63
CA PRO A 102 13.66 -8.79 3.03
C PRO A 102 13.77 -10.31 3.23
N HIS A 103 14.21 -10.71 4.42
CA HIS A 103 14.34 -12.13 4.77
C HIS A 103 12.96 -12.75 5.09
N MET A 104 12.46 -13.62 4.21
CA MET A 104 11.11 -14.18 4.26
C MET A 104 10.99 -15.59 4.90
N GLY A 105 11.96 -16.04 5.69
CA GLY A 105 11.98 -17.41 6.25
C GLY A 105 10.77 -17.74 7.13
N ALA A 106 10.38 -16.81 8.02
CA ALA A 106 9.21 -16.98 8.88
C ALA A 106 7.91 -17.00 8.06
N MET A 107 7.82 -16.18 7.02
CA MET A 107 6.65 -16.12 6.14
C MET A 107 6.51 -17.39 5.29
N ARG A 108 7.60 -17.90 4.70
CA ARG A 108 7.59 -19.20 4.01
C ARG A 108 7.10 -20.32 4.94
N THR A 109 7.51 -20.29 6.21
CA THR A 109 7.01 -21.23 7.22
C THR A 109 5.51 -21.08 7.47
N ALA A 110 5.00 -19.86 7.55
CA ALA A 110 3.57 -19.59 7.69
C ALA A 110 2.77 -20.08 6.46
N MET A 111 3.26 -19.81 5.26
CA MET A 111 2.65 -20.20 3.99
C MET A 111 2.52 -21.73 3.81
N ARG A 112 3.34 -22.54 4.48
CA ARG A 112 3.25 -24.00 4.44
C ARG A 112 2.16 -24.59 5.32
N LYS A 113 1.55 -23.80 6.20
CA LYS A 113 0.44 -24.29 7.01
C LYS A 113 -0.76 -24.66 6.12
N PRO A 114 -1.51 -25.74 6.42
CA PRO A 114 -2.61 -26.20 5.56
C PRO A 114 -3.64 -25.13 5.21
N ALA A 115 -4.00 -24.27 6.18
CA ALA A 115 -4.96 -23.19 5.94
C ALA A 115 -4.40 -22.12 4.97
N ALA A 116 -3.13 -21.74 5.10
CA ALA A 116 -2.46 -20.81 4.20
C ALA A 116 -2.34 -21.39 2.78
N LEU A 117 -1.90 -22.66 2.66
CA LEU A 117 -1.80 -23.35 1.37
C LEU A 117 -3.14 -23.40 0.64
N ALA A 118 -4.25 -23.60 1.37
CA ALA A 118 -5.59 -23.62 0.77
C ALA A 118 -6.04 -22.25 0.23
N ALA A 119 -5.49 -21.17 0.76
CA ALA A 119 -5.79 -19.80 0.33
C ALA A 119 -4.88 -19.34 -0.82
N LEU A 120 -3.69 -19.88 -0.95
CA LEU A 120 -2.71 -19.51 -1.96
C LEU A 120 -3.12 -20.02 -3.36
N PRO A 121 -2.67 -19.38 -4.44
CA PRO A 121 -2.89 -19.89 -5.80
C PRO A 121 -2.35 -21.32 -5.94
N PRO A 122 -3.03 -22.25 -6.65
CA PRO A 122 -2.62 -23.66 -6.75
C PRO A 122 -1.21 -23.88 -7.31
N SER A 123 -0.69 -22.94 -8.11
CA SER A 123 0.66 -22.98 -8.68
C SER A 123 1.71 -22.29 -7.83
N PHE A 124 1.34 -21.76 -6.68
CA PHE A 124 2.26 -21.02 -5.82
C PHE A 124 3.14 -21.96 -5.01
N ASP A 125 4.45 -21.75 -5.05
CA ASP A 125 5.43 -22.49 -4.26
C ASP A 125 5.91 -21.62 -3.08
N PRO A 126 5.54 -21.94 -1.83
CA PRO A 126 6.01 -21.23 -0.66
C PRO A 126 7.53 -21.23 -0.48
N GLU A 127 8.24 -22.26 -0.93
CA GLU A 127 9.69 -22.34 -0.80
C GLU A 127 10.40 -21.35 -1.75
N ALA A 128 9.80 -21.11 -2.91
CA ALA A 128 10.31 -20.16 -3.89
C ALA A 128 9.88 -18.72 -3.61
N TYR A 129 9.06 -18.47 -2.58
CA TYR A 129 8.54 -17.14 -2.31
C TYR A 129 9.64 -16.13 -1.98
N ARG A 130 9.62 -15.03 -2.72
CA ARG A 130 10.49 -13.88 -2.57
C ARG A 130 9.70 -12.59 -2.74
N VAL A 131 10.12 -11.54 -2.06
CA VAL A 131 9.62 -10.18 -2.29
C VAL A 131 10.37 -9.63 -3.51
N LEU A 132 9.64 -9.45 -4.62
CA LEU A 132 10.22 -8.98 -5.88
C LEU A 132 10.29 -7.45 -5.88
N THR A 133 11.17 -6.93 -5.04
CA THR A 133 11.46 -5.50 -4.95
C THR A 133 12.59 -5.06 -5.87
N ARG A 134 12.81 -3.75 -5.95
CA ARG A 134 13.87 -3.10 -6.74
C ARG A 134 14.22 -1.74 -6.16
N PRO A 135 15.39 -1.16 -6.46
CA PRO A 135 15.66 0.24 -6.19
C PRO A 135 14.58 1.15 -6.81
N ALA A 136 14.14 2.15 -6.07
CA ALA A 136 13.19 3.13 -6.58
C ALA A 136 13.80 3.92 -7.76
N THR A 137 12.98 4.20 -8.76
CA THR A 137 13.37 5.03 -9.91
C THR A 137 13.19 6.52 -9.63
N ARG A 138 12.39 6.84 -8.62
CA ARG A 138 12.18 8.20 -8.12
C ARG A 138 12.14 8.19 -6.59
N VAL A 139 12.85 9.13 -6.00
CA VAL A 139 12.81 9.41 -4.56
C VAL A 139 11.85 10.56 -4.31
N LEU A 140 11.01 10.45 -3.29
CA LEU A 140 9.98 11.42 -2.93
C LEU A 140 10.34 12.11 -1.62
N SER A 141 9.89 13.35 -1.52
CA SER A 141 9.90 14.15 -0.29
C SER A 141 8.49 14.64 0.06
N ASP A 142 8.33 15.19 1.26
CA ASP A 142 7.07 15.78 1.69
C ASP A 142 6.58 16.87 0.73
N ASN A 143 5.30 16.86 0.40
CA ASN A 143 4.62 17.73 -0.56
C ASN A 143 5.02 17.59 -2.04
N ASP A 144 5.77 16.56 -2.41
CA ASP A 144 5.98 16.25 -3.82
C ASP A 144 4.64 15.95 -4.53
N LEU A 145 4.54 16.43 -5.77
CA LEU A 145 3.35 16.23 -6.59
C LEU A 145 3.59 15.17 -7.66
N ILE A 146 2.62 14.28 -7.81
CA ILE A 146 2.57 13.25 -8.84
C ILE A 146 1.41 13.59 -9.78
N ASP A 147 1.76 14.12 -10.95
CA ASP A 147 0.80 14.50 -11.99
C ASP A 147 0.40 13.28 -12.82
N LEU A 148 -0.90 13.04 -12.94
CA LEU A 148 -1.48 11.98 -13.76
C LEU A 148 -2.19 12.52 -15.01
N GLY A 149 -2.13 13.85 -15.23
CA GLY A 149 -2.66 14.57 -16.40
C GLY A 149 -3.92 15.40 -16.11
N ASP A 150 -4.91 14.82 -15.46
CA ASP A 150 -6.16 15.49 -15.06
C ASP A 150 -6.39 15.46 -13.56
N ARG A 151 -5.50 14.78 -12.82
CA ARG A 151 -5.49 14.71 -11.36
C ARG A 151 -4.06 14.64 -10.86
N THR A 152 -3.87 15.10 -9.62
CA THR A 152 -2.56 15.14 -8.97
C THR A 152 -2.67 14.50 -7.59
N LEU A 153 -1.69 13.65 -7.27
CA LEU A 153 -1.53 13.11 -5.93
C LEU A 153 -0.42 13.89 -5.21
N ARG A 154 -0.69 14.37 -4.01
CA ARG A 154 0.32 15.01 -3.15
C ARG A 154 0.86 14.01 -2.15
N THR A 155 2.18 13.91 -2.04
CA THR A 155 2.88 13.12 -1.02
C THR A 155 2.82 13.84 0.32
N LEU A 156 2.44 13.13 1.37
CA LEU A 156 2.42 13.62 2.76
C LEU A 156 3.31 12.72 3.60
N HIS A 157 4.41 13.24 4.11
CA HIS A 157 5.28 12.48 5.03
C HIS A 157 4.59 12.35 6.39
N ILE A 158 4.25 11.14 6.77
CA ILE A 158 3.51 10.78 7.98
C ILE A 158 4.23 9.66 8.73
N PRO A 159 5.42 9.93 9.29
CA PRO A 159 6.24 8.93 9.97
C PRO A 159 5.57 8.40 11.24
N GLY A 160 6.08 7.26 11.71
CA GLY A 160 5.68 6.65 12.97
C GLY A 160 5.45 5.16 12.86
N HIS A 161 4.75 4.66 11.83
CA HIS A 161 4.74 3.23 11.50
C HIS A 161 6.11 2.79 10.97
N SER A 162 6.69 3.59 10.09
CA SER A 162 8.08 3.53 9.66
C SER A 162 8.64 4.95 9.46
N PRO A 163 9.97 5.14 9.35
CA PRO A 163 10.58 6.47 9.30
C PRO A 163 10.20 7.28 8.06
N GLY A 164 10.06 6.64 6.92
CA GLY A 164 9.73 7.28 5.64
C GLY A 164 8.29 7.06 5.19
N HIS A 165 7.40 6.66 6.10
CA HIS A 165 6.01 6.41 5.73
C HIS A 165 5.33 7.66 5.17
N VAL A 166 4.65 7.50 4.03
CA VAL A 166 3.89 8.58 3.38
C VAL A 166 2.44 8.18 3.13
N ALA A 167 1.56 9.18 3.12
CA ALA A 167 0.26 9.08 2.50
C ALA A 167 0.25 9.82 1.16
N TYR A 168 -0.71 9.47 0.30
CA TYR A 168 -0.97 10.17 -0.96
C TYR A 168 -2.37 10.78 -0.90
N LEU A 169 -2.45 12.08 -1.15
CA LEU A 169 -3.71 12.83 -1.13
C LEU A 169 -4.11 13.27 -2.54
N ASP A 170 -5.28 12.83 -2.97
CA ASP A 170 -6.00 13.39 -4.10
C ASP A 170 -6.94 14.50 -3.58
N GLU A 171 -6.44 15.72 -3.54
CA GLU A 171 -7.19 16.86 -2.99
C GLU A 171 -8.49 17.15 -3.75
N ALA A 172 -8.47 17.01 -5.07
CA ALA A 172 -9.63 17.31 -5.91
C ALA A 172 -10.81 16.36 -5.62
N ASN A 173 -10.50 15.11 -5.28
CA ASN A 173 -11.51 14.08 -5.02
C ASN A 173 -11.66 13.74 -3.52
N GLY A 174 -10.89 14.37 -2.64
CA GLY A 174 -10.94 14.14 -1.19
C GLY A 174 -10.60 12.69 -0.81
N THR A 175 -9.69 12.05 -1.55
CA THR A 175 -9.28 10.66 -1.28
C THR A 175 -7.86 10.65 -0.69
N LEU A 176 -7.71 10.01 0.47
CA LEU A 176 -6.44 9.88 1.18
C LEU A 176 -6.02 8.41 1.26
N PHE A 177 -4.90 8.06 0.66
CA PHE A 177 -4.29 6.72 0.72
C PHE A 177 -3.25 6.72 1.83
N THR A 178 -3.53 6.01 2.93
CA THR A 178 -2.80 6.17 4.21
C THR A 178 -1.77 5.08 4.49
N GLY A 179 -1.68 4.05 3.64
CA GLY A 179 -0.88 2.88 4.00
C GLY A 179 -1.25 2.37 5.40
N ASP A 180 -0.27 2.15 6.25
CA ASP A 180 -0.43 1.55 7.57
C ASP A 180 -0.54 2.57 8.73
N THR A 181 -0.68 3.87 8.40
CA THR A 181 -0.78 4.91 9.43
C THR A 181 -2.20 5.16 9.91
N ALA A 182 -3.22 4.76 9.13
CA ALA A 182 -4.62 4.78 9.55
C ALA A 182 -5.35 3.58 8.95
N CYS A 183 -5.93 2.74 9.81
CA CYS A 183 -6.74 1.58 9.42
C CYS A 183 -7.80 1.32 10.50
N GLN A 184 -8.82 0.54 10.16
CA GLN A 184 -9.78 0.04 11.15
C GLN A 184 -9.10 -1.07 11.97
N GLY A 185 -8.57 -0.72 13.15
CA GLY A 185 -7.87 -1.67 14.00
C GLY A 185 -6.56 -1.10 14.57
N PRO A 186 -5.69 -1.96 15.10
CA PRO A 186 -4.45 -1.50 15.70
C PRO A 186 -3.47 -0.99 14.63
N VAL A 187 -2.94 0.21 14.84
CA VAL A 187 -1.83 0.76 14.05
C VAL A 187 -0.52 0.42 14.77
N TYR A 188 0.39 -0.21 14.08
CA TYR A 188 1.64 -0.69 14.68
C TYR A 188 2.76 0.35 14.49
N ALA A 189 3.42 0.71 15.60
CA ALA A 189 4.64 1.52 15.62
C ALA A 189 5.73 0.84 16.45
N CYS A 190 5.71 -0.51 16.50
CA CYS A 190 6.61 -1.33 17.32
C CYS A 190 7.68 -2.07 16.51
N PHE A 191 7.70 -1.89 15.19
CA PHE A 191 8.71 -2.44 14.30
C PHE A 191 10.00 -1.61 14.35
N GLU A 192 11.07 -2.10 13.75
CA GLU A 192 12.32 -1.37 13.62
C GLU A 192 12.09 -0.04 12.89
N GLY A 193 12.52 1.06 13.51
CA GLY A 193 12.28 2.41 13.00
C GLY A 193 10.89 3.00 13.36
N GLY A 194 10.00 2.24 14.02
CA GLY A 194 8.71 2.75 14.47
C GLY A 194 8.85 3.75 15.62
N ASP A 195 8.00 4.79 15.63
CA ASP A 195 7.96 5.85 16.64
C ASP A 195 6.51 6.22 16.96
N PRO A 196 5.99 5.79 18.13
CA PRO A 196 4.61 6.11 18.53
C PRO A 196 4.33 7.61 18.70
N ALA A 197 5.34 8.43 19.05
CA ALA A 197 5.15 9.87 19.19
C ALA A 197 5.01 10.53 17.82
N ALA A 198 5.87 10.16 16.86
CA ALA A 198 5.77 10.59 15.48
C ALA A 198 4.44 10.13 14.84
N LEU A 199 3.97 8.91 15.15
CA LEU A 199 2.68 8.41 14.70
C LEU A 199 1.52 9.28 15.20
N ALA A 200 1.52 9.67 16.47
CA ALA A 200 0.50 10.56 17.03
C ALA A 200 0.48 11.93 16.36
N ASP A 201 1.65 12.50 16.02
CA ASP A 201 1.73 13.77 15.31
C ASP A 201 1.31 13.64 13.84
N SER A 202 1.63 12.53 13.19
CA SER A 202 1.16 12.17 11.85
C SER A 202 -0.37 12.05 11.80
N ALA A 203 -0.97 11.42 12.82
CA ALA A 203 -2.43 11.32 12.95
C ALA A 203 -3.09 12.71 13.06
N LYS A 204 -2.54 13.61 13.90
CA LYS A 204 -3.03 15.00 14.00
C LYS A 204 -2.89 15.74 12.66
N ARG A 205 -1.76 15.56 11.96
CA ARG A 205 -1.54 16.14 10.63
C ARG A 205 -2.62 15.69 9.65
N MET A 206 -2.90 14.39 9.58
CA MET A 206 -3.93 13.86 8.70
C MET A 206 -5.33 14.34 9.08
N ALA A 207 -5.67 14.37 10.37
CA ALA A 207 -6.95 14.86 10.86
C ALA A 207 -7.18 16.35 10.55
N SER A 208 -6.12 17.13 10.37
CA SER A 208 -6.21 18.55 10.01
C SER A 208 -6.39 18.79 8.51
N LEU A 209 -6.35 17.76 7.67
CA LEU A 209 -6.52 17.91 6.22
C LEU A 209 -7.97 18.33 5.89
N PRO A 210 -8.15 19.37 5.09
CA PRO A 210 -9.49 19.78 4.68
C PRO A 210 -10.07 18.77 3.68
N SER A 211 -11.38 18.55 3.77
CA SER A 211 -12.17 17.87 2.71
C SER A 211 -11.77 16.42 2.39
N VAL A 212 -11.20 15.66 3.34
CA VAL A 212 -11.03 14.22 3.19
C VAL A 212 -12.40 13.54 3.32
N ARG A 213 -12.83 12.84 2.28
CA ARG A 213 -14.13 12.14 2.19
C ARG A 213 -13.99 10.62 2.29
N THR A 214 -12.87 10.10 1.78
CA THR A 214 -12.59 8.67 1.75
C THR A 214 -11.15 8.44 2.15
N VAL A 215 -10.94 7.60 3.15
CA VAL A 215 -9.61 7.12 3.53
C VAL A 215 -9.44 5.69 3.04
N CYS A 216 -8.33 5.45 2.38
CA CYS A 216 -7.93 4.21 1.72
C CYS A 216 -6.74 3.59 2.46
N PRO A 217 -6.97 2.74 3.49
CA PRO A 217 -5.91 2.12 4.27
C PRO A 217 -5.13 1.05 3.50
N GLY A 218 -3.89 0.79 3.92
CA GLY A 218 -3.09 -0.34 3.43
C GLY A 218 -3.67 -1.71 3.81
N HIS A 219 -4.56 -1.75 4.81
CA HIS A 219 -5.22 -2.98 5.27
C HIS A 219 -6.73 -2.79 5.47
N ASP A 220 -7.47 -3.89 5.27
CA ASP A 220 -8.91 -4.04 5.57
C ASP A 220 -9.82 -3.03 4.84
N GLU A 221 -10.85 -2.49 5.50
CA GLU A 221 -11.92 -1.74 4.84
C GLU A 221 -11.60 -0.25 4.72
N LEU A 222 -12.25 0.40 3.76
CA LEU A 222 -12.23 1.85 3.59
C LEU A 222 -12.84 2.54 4.81
N ILE A 223 -12.36 3.76 5.12
CA ILE A 223 -12.92 4.59 6.18
C ILE A 223 -13.65 5.76 5.52
N THR A 224 -14.93 5.92 5.82
CA THR A 224 -15.74 7.05 5.34
C THR A 224 -15.44 8.31 6.13
N GLU A 225 -15.89 9.48 5.64
CA GLU A 225 -15.74 10.76 6.34
C GLU A 225 -16.25 10.71 7.79
N GLU A 226 -17.43 10.10 8.01
CA GLU A 226 -18.00 9.97 9.35
C GLU A 226 -17.11 9.10 10.28
N GLY A 227 -16.61 7.99 9.77
CA GLY A 227 -15.67 7.12 10.49
C GLY A 227 -14.35 7.81 10.77
N TRP A 228 -13.82 8.55 9.79
CA TRP A 228 -12.58 9.30 9.91
C TRP A 228 -12.63 10.36 11.00
N LEU A 229 -13.69 11.17 11.03
CA LEU A 229 -13.88 12.19 12.06
C LEU A 229 -14.08 11.59 13.46
N ALA A 230 -14.71 10.41 13.55
CA ALA A 230 -14.92 9.73 14.84
C ALA A 230 -13.63 9.15 15.44
N GLU A 231 -12.65 8.76 14.62
CA GLU A 231 -11.36 8.21 15.11
C GLU A 231 -10.47 9.27 15.77
N PHE A 232 -10.65 10.56 15.42
CA PHE A 232 -9.80 11.67 15.90
C PHE A 232 -10.55 12.66 16.81
N SER A 233 -11.80 12.39 17.17
CA SER A 233 -12.59 13.17 18.12
C SER A 233 -12.51 12.59 19.52
#